data_65347857d8d9f87a181c36c609f0f140
#
_entry.id   65347857d8d9f87a181c36c609f0f140
#
_cell.length_a   1.000
_cell.length_b   1.000
_cell.length_c   1.000
_cell.angle_alpha   90.00
_cell.angle_beta   90.00
_cell.angle_gamma   90.00
#
_symmetry.space_group_name_H-M   'P 1'
#
loop_
_entity.id
_entity.type
_entity.pdbx_description
1 polymer ?
#
loop_
_entity_poly.entity_id
_entity_poly.type
_entity_poly.pdbx_seq_one_letter_code
_entity_poly.pdbx_strand_id
1 'polypeptide(L)'
;VFIDGYPLTEDPENPDSAVLTNVAGIAFKEEQAGYLAGYAAVMDGFTKLGFSGGGGGTNDACCRFGYGYVQGANAAAAEENKTVSMNSSWQYGATFTASPELQSMISGWYANGTEIVFACGGAMFQSIVAAASANDGYVIGVDVDQSGESEYVVTSAMKGLSDADRLKVIYGDVESLTNPHIISEWWLT
;
A
#
# COMPACT_ATOMS: atom_id res chain seq x y z
N VAL A 1 -10.41 -11.91 -16.48
CA VAL A 1 -9.51 -10.87 -16.00
C VAL A 1 -9.26 -11.09 -14.51
N PHE A 2 -8.02 -11.01 -14.10
CA PHE A 2 -7.57 -11.08 -12.71
C PHE A 2 -7.05 -9.68 -12.31
N ILE A 3 -7.64 -9.06 -11.30
CA ILE A 3 -7.30 -7.70 -10.87
C ILE A 3 -6.47 -7.76 -9.60
N ASP A 4 -5.45 -6.90 -9.53
CA ASP A 4 -4.54 -6.75 -8.40
C ASP A 4 -3.66 -7.98 -8.17
N GLY A 5 -3.11 -8.53 -9.24
CA GLY A 5 -2.17 -9.62 -9.17
C GLY A 5 -1.84 -10.26 -10.51
N TYR A 6 -1.04 -11.32 -10.44
CA TYR A 6 -0.60 -12.08 -11.60
C TYR A 6 -1.30 -13.45 -11.63
N PRO A 7 -2.02 -13.81 -12.70
CA PRO A 7 -2.60 -15.13 -12.84
C PRO A 7 -1.50 -16.15 -13.15
N LEU A 8 -1.05 -16.86 -12.14
CA LEU A 8 -0.03 -17.91 -12.26
C LEU A 8 -0.68 -19.26 -12.56
N THR A 9 0.10 -20.20 -13.11
CA THR A 9 -0.27 -21.60 -13.24
C THR A 9 -0.44 -22.25 -11.87
N GLU A 10 -1.04 -23.44 -11.81
CA GLU A 10 -1.43 -24.13 -10.58
C GLU A 10 -0.28 -24.52 -9.64
N ASP A 11 0.98 -24.32 -10.03
CA ASP A 11 2.13 -24.61 -9.18
C ASP A 11 2.78 -23.33 -8.66
N PRO A 12 2.34 -22.81 -7.50
CA PRO A 12 2.91 -21.62 -6.89
C PRO A 12 4.36 -21.81 -6.38
N GLU A 13 4.84 -23.05 -6.30
CA GLU A 13 6.21 -23.36 -5.87
C GLU A 13 7.20 -23.42 -7.06
N ASN A 14 6.67 -23.36 -8.29
CA ASN A 14 7.52 -23.33 -9.48
C ASN A 14 7.84 -21.89 -9.88
N PRO A 15 9.08 -21.41 -9.68
CA PRO A 15 9.46 -20.05 -10.07
C PRO A 15 9.39 -19.79 -11.59
N ASP A 16 9.30 -20.83 -12.39
CA ASP A 16 9.11 -20.76 -13.83
C ASP A 16 7.64 -20.91 -14.23
N SER A 17 6.70 -20.80 -13.27
CA SER A 17 5.26 -20.84 -13.56
C SER A 17 4.91 -19.79 -14.57
N ALA A 18 4.51 -20.22 -15.76
CA ALA A 18 4.07 -19.31 -16.80
C ALA A 18 2.73 -18.67 -16.41
N VAL A 19 2.58 -17.38 -16.70
CA VAL A 19 1.28 -16.71 -16.63
C VAL A 19 0.29 -17.45 -17.55
N LEU A 20 -0.92 -17.71 -17.06
CA LEU A 20 -1.96 -18.36 -17.85
C LEU A 20 -2.25 -17.53 -19.11
N THR A 21 -2.14 -18.14 -20.28
CA THR A 21 -2.30 -17.45 -21.58
C THR A 21 -3.72 -17.03 -21.90
N ASN A 22 -4.70 -17.62 -21.21
CA ASN A 22 -6.13 -17.32 -21.35
C ASN A 22 -6.67 -16.38 -20.26
N VAL A 23 -5.78 -15.78 -19.45
CA VAL A 23 -6.15 -14.84 -18.39
C VAL A 23 -5.35 -13.55 -18.52
N ALA A 24 -6.03 -12.42 -18.51
CA ALA A 24 -5.38 -11.11 -18.40
C ALA A 24 -5.26 -10.71 -16.92
N GLY A 25 -4.05 -10.39 -16.48
CA GLY A 25 -3.76 -9.85 -15.17
C GLY A 25 -3.62 -8.32 -15.22
N ILE A 26 -4.18 -7.63 -14.24
CA ILE A 26 -3.98 -6.20 -14.02
C ILE A 26 -3.25 -6.04 -12.70
N ALA A 27 -2.05 -5.51 -12.74
CA ALA A 27 -1.25 -5.15 -11.57
C ALA A 27 -1.04 -3.64 -11.53
N PHE A 28 -0.74 -3.12 -10.35
CA PHE A 28 -0.54 -1.69 -10.12
C PHE A 28 0.92 -1.38 -9.82
N LYS A 29 1.30 -0.11 -10.01
CA LYS A 29 2.61 0.42 -9.61
C LYS A 29 2.52 1.00 -8.21
N GLU A 30 2.44 0.13 -7.21
CA GLU A 30 2.25 0.50 -5.81
C GLU A 30 3.38 1.40 -5.29
N GLU A 31 4.58 1.27 -5.84
CA GLU A 31 5.72 2.14 -5.52
C GLU A 31 5.46 3.60 -5.86
N GLN A 32 4.65 3.90 -6.87
CA GLN A 32 4.29 5.28 -7.22
C GLN A 32 3.32 5.87 -6.20
N ALA A 33 2.27 5.13 -5.84
CA ALA A 33 1.32 5.57 -4.82
C ALA A 33 1.98 5.68 -3.44
N GLY A 34 2.85 4.73 -3.10
CA GLY A 34 3.68 4.80 -1.90
C GLY A 34 4.59 6.02 -1.88
N TYR A 35 5.27 6.31 -3.00
CA TYR A 35 6.11 7.50 -3.13
C TYR A 35 5.33 8.79 -2.89
N LEU A 36 4.17 8.94 -3.53
CA LEU A 36 3.32 10.12 -3.35
C LEU A 36 2.85 10.27 -1.91
N ALA A 37 2.50 9.16 -1.25
CA ALA A 37 2.09 9.18 0.15
C ALA A 37 3.22 9.64 1.09
N GLY A 38 4.43 9.14 0.89
CA GLY A 38 5.61 9.54 1.67
C GLY A 38 6.02 10.99 1.41
N TYR A 39 6.01 11.39 0.15
CA TYR A 39 6.30 12.76 -0.25
C TYR A 39 5.28 13.75 0.34
N ALA A 40 3.98 13.47 0.20
CA ALA A 40 2.92 14.31 0.73
C ALA A 40 2.97 14.43 2.25
N ALA A 41 3.24 13.33 2.97
CA ALA A 41 3.34 13.36 4.43
C ALA A 41 4.43 14.35 4.90
N VAL A 42 5.60 14.34 4.27
CA VAL A 42 6.69 15.26 4.63
C VAL A 42 6.39 16.69 4.21
N MET A 43 5.77 16.90 3.05
CA MET A 43 5.35 18.24 2.59
C MET A 43 4.27 18.82 3.50
N ASP A 44 3.40 18.00 4.09
CA ASP A 44 2.37 18.40 5.08
C ASP A 44 2.97 18.65 6.49
N GLY A 45 4.26 18.40 6.67
CA GLY A 45 5.01 18.77 7.88
C GLY A 45 5.43 17.62 8.78
N PHE A 46 4.99 16.39 8.51
CA PHE A 46 5.39 15.22 9.30
C PHE A 46 6.87 14.89 9.09
N THR A 47 7.56 14.61 10.20
CA THR A 47 9.00 14.29 10.19
C THR A 47 9.32 12.95 10.85
N LYS A 48 8.40 12.40 11.63
CA LYS A 48 8.52 11.10 12.29
C LYS A 48 7.45 10.17 11.79
N LEU A 49 7.82 9.40 10.78
CA LEU A 49 6.93 8.57 10.00
C LEU A 49 6.91 7.12 10.50
N GLY A 50 5.88 6.39 10.16
CA GLY A 50 5.77 4.96 10.37
C GLY A 50 5.27 4.23 9.13
N PHE A 51 5.69 2.98 8.96
CA PHE A 51 5.18 2.05 7.95
C PHE A 51 4.92 0.69 8.59
N SER A 52 3.71 0.19 8.48
CA SER A 52 3.35 -1.15 8.92
C SER A 52 2.80 -1.94 7.74
N GLY A 53 3.54 -2.96 7.31
CA GLY A 53 3.27 -3.73 6.10
C GLY A 53 2.67 -5.11 6.36
N GLY A 54 1.71 -5.49 5.52
CA GLY A 54 1.12 -6.82 5.49
C GLY A 54 1.97 -7.86 4.77
N GLY A 55 1.56 -9.14 4.85
CA GLY A 55 2.23 -10.24 4.16
C GLY A 55 3.60 -10.61 4.72
N GLY A 56 3.95 -10.14 5.93
CA GLY A 56 5.21 -10.52 6.60
C GLY A 56 6.49 -10.12 5.84
N GLY A 57 6.41 -9.15 4.91
CA GLY A 57 7.54 -8.73 4.08
C GLY A 57 7.76 -9.57 2.82
N THR A 58 6.84 -10.47 2.49
CA THR A 58 6.90 -11.32 1.30
C THR A 58 5.85 -10.98 0.25
N ASN A 59 4.90 -10.09 0.56
CA ASN A 59 3.92 -9.60 -0.39
C ASN A 59 4.52 -8.48 -1.24
N ASP A 60 4.64 -8.71 -2.54
CA ASP A 60 5.29 -7.78 -3.48
C ASP A 60 4.62 -6.41 -3.52
N ALA A 61 3.29 -6.34 -3.48
CA ALA A 61 2.57 -5.08 -3.51
C ALA A 61 2.87 -4.23 -2.26
N CYS A 62 2.82 -4.85 -1.06
CA CYS A 62 3.15 -4.18 0.19
C CYS A 62 4.63 -3.73 0.22
N CYS A 63 5.53 -4.55 -0.32
CA CYS A 63 6.95 -4.19 -0.44
C CYS A 63 7.14 -2.97 -1.37
N ARG A 64 6.46 -2.93 -2.53
CA ARG A 64 6.51 -1.79 -3.44
C ARG A 64 5.94 -0.51 -2.80
N PHE A 65 4.80 -0.59 -2.12
CA PHE A 65 4.27 0.54 -1.35
C PHE A 65 5.27 1.07 -0.33
N GLY A 66 5.85 0.19 0.50
CA GLY A 66 6.81 0.57 1.54
C GLY A 66 8.08 1.17 0.96
N TYR A 67 8.61 0.58 -0.12
CA TYR A 67 9.78 1.08 -0.82
C TYR A 67 9.55 2.48 -1.42
N GLY A 68 8.40 2.68 -2.08
CA GLY A 68 8.00 3.98 -2.58
C GLY A 68 7.85 5.01 -1.46
N TYR A 69 7.19 4.64 -0.37
CA TYR A 69 6.96 5.53 0.77
C TYR A 69 8.25 6.09 1.36
N VAL A 70 9.24 5.24 1.57
CA VAL A 70 10.57 5.66 2.06
C VAL A 70 11.24 6.61 1.08
N GLN A 71 11.19 6.32 -0.23
CA GLN A 71 11.83 7.17 -1.24
C GLN A 71 11.15 8.53 -1.36
N GLY A 72 9.80 8.55 -1.36
CA GLY A 72 9.04 9.80 -1.42
C GLY A 72 9.30 10.69 -0.21
N ALA A 73 9.31 10.11 0.99
CA ALA A 73 9.65 10.83 2.22
C ALA A 73 11.06 11.41 2.17
N ASN A 74 12.05 10.64 1.70
CA ASN A 74 13.42 11.13 1.57
C ASN A 74 13.56 12.24 0.52
N ALA A 75 12.84 12.14 -0.60
CA ALA A 75 12.86 13.16 -1.64
C ALA A 75 12.30 14.50 -1.12
N ALA A 76 11.14 14.47 -0.49
CA ALA A 76 10.54 15.67 0.10
C ALA A 76 11.39 16.24 1.24
N ALA A 77 12.01 15.39 2.07
CA ALA A 77 12.90 15.81 3.14
C ALA A 77 14.14 16.54 2.58
N ALA A 78 14.70 16.06 1.48
CA ALA A 78 15.83 16.72 0.81
C ALA A 78 15.43 18.07 0.21
N GLU A 79 14.26 18.15 -0.42
CA GLU A 79 13.72 19.39 -1.00
C GLU A 79 13.46 20.46 0.07
N GLU A 80 12.84 20.06 1.18
CA GLU A 80 12.51 20.92 2.31
C GLU A 80 13.68 21.17 3.28
N ASN A 81 14.83 20.56 3.02
CA ASN A 81 16.00 20.59 3.93
C ASN A 81 15.63 20.14 5.35
N LYS A 82 14.79 19.13 5.47
CA LYS A 82 14.33 18.52 6.72
C LYS A 82 15.03 17.19 6.98
N THR A 83 15.08 16.78 8.23
CA THR A 83 15.47 15.42 8.62
C THR A 83 14.22 14.65 8.98
N VAL A 84 14.02 13.49 8.36
CA VAL A 84 12.93 12.59 8.66
C VAL A 84 13.45 11.31 9.30
N SER A 85 12.62 10.71 10.15
CA SER A 85 12.86 9.37 10.71
C SER A 85 11.67 8.47 10.40
N MET A 86 11.90 7.15 10.31
CA MET A 86 10.86 6.21 9.97
C MET A 86 10.98 4.94 10.82
N ASN A 87 9.91 4.61 11.54
CA ASN A 87 9.71 3.27 12.07
C ASN A 87 9.09 2.39 10.98
N SER A 88 9.62 1.20 10.77
CA SER A 88 9.03 0.24 9.80
C SER A 88 9.00 -1.16 10.38
N SER A 89 7.90 -1.89 10.11
CA SER A 89 7.77 -3.27 10.56
C SER A 89 6.83 -4.06 9.66
N TRP A 90 7.15 -5.33 9.49
CA TRP A 90 6.29 -6.36 8.93
C TRP A 90 5.70 -7.27 10.02
N GLN A 91 6.07 -7.02 11.26
CA GLN A 91 5.65 -7.82 12.40
C GLN A 91 4.15 -7.66 12.64
N TYR A 92 3.49 -8.75 12.97
CA TYR A 92 2.04 -8.86 13.18
C TYR A 92 1.18 -8.59 11.94
N GLY A 93 1.78 -8.41 10.75
CA GLY A 93 1.09 -8.14 9.48
C GLY A 93 0.93 -9.34 8.56
N ALA A 94 1.46 -10.52 8.90
CA ALA A 94 1.55 -11.65 7.99
C ALA A 94 0.20 -12.09 7.40
N THR A 95 -0.88 -11.99 8.15
CA THR A 95 -2.24 -12.43 7.76
C THR A 95 -3.16 -11.29 7.35
N PHE A 96 -2.67 -10.06 7.26
CA PHE A 96 -3.46 -8.86 6.93
C PHE A 96 -4.63 -8.58 7.90
N THR A 97 -4.59 -9.14 9.10
CA THR A 97 -5.66 -9.03 10.10
C THR A 97 -5.32 -8.06 11.21
N ALA A 98 -6.35 -7.47 11.81
CA ALA A 98 -6.18 -6.71 13.04
C ALA A 98 -5.76 -7.61 14.20
N SER A 99 -4.91 -7.11 15.09
CA SER A 99 -4.53 -7.82 16.33
C SER A 99 -4.17 -6.84 17.44
N PRO A 100 -4.34 -7.25 18.72
CA PRO A 100 -3.93 -6.45 19.87
C PRO A 100 -2.41 -6.20 19.91
N GLU A 101 -1.62 -7.16 19.43
CA GLU A 101 -0.17 -7.07 19.38
C GLU A 101 0.27 -5.98 18.40
N LEU A 102 -0.35 -5.93 17.20
CA LEU A 102 -0.12 -4.87 16.24
C LEU A 102 -0.51 -3.51 16.82
N GLN A 103 -1.71 -3.40 17.40
CA GLN A 103 -2.16 -2.16 18.05
C GLN A 103 -1.18 -1.71 19.12
N SER A 104 -0.71 -2.62 19.98
CA SER A 104 0.25 -2.32 21.04
C SER A 104 1.59 -1.82 20.49
N MET A 105 2.11 -2.45 19.44
CA MET A 105 3.34 -2.03 18.77
C MET A 105 3.21 -0.62 18.21
N ILE A 106 2.13 -0.33 17.49
CA ILE A 106 1.88 0.99 16.88
C ILE A 106 1.63 2.06 17.94
N SER A 107 0.91 1.73 19.02
CA SER A 107 0.75 2.64 20.17
C SER A 107 2.11 3.00 20.77
N GLY A 108 3.02 2.04 20.88
CA GLY A 108 4.40 2.29 21.31
C GLY A 108 5.15 3.24 20.37
N TRP A 109 4.91 3.17 19.06
CA TRP A 109 5.51 4.10 18.10
C TRP A 109 5.01 5.53 18.31
N TYR A 110 3.68 5.73 18.41
CA TYR A 110 3.11 7.04 18.67
C TYR A 110 3.57 7.62 20.02
N ALA A 111 3.57 6.81 21.08
CA ALA A 111 4.08 7.21 22.39
C ALA A 111 5.55 7.65 22.37
N ASN A 112 6.35 7.12 21.43
CA ASN A 112 7.75 7.50 21.22
C ASN A 112 7.91 8.59 20.14
N GLY A 113 6.80 9.20 19.72
CA GLY A 113 6.79 10.40 18.90
C GLY A 113 6.63 10.18 17.40
N THR A 114 6.31 8.97 16.92
CA THR A 114 5.83 8.79 15.54
C THR A 114 4.55 9.60 15.37
N GLU A 115 4.44 10.35 14.29
CA GLU A 115 3.35 11.30 14.05
C GLU A 115 2.28 10.69 13.13
N ILE A 116 2.69 9.96 12.12
CA ILE A 116 1.82 9.36 11.10
C ILE A 116 2.31 7.96 10.73
N VAL A 117 1.40 7.00 10.56
CA VAL A 117 1.72 5.63 10.16
C VAL A 117 0.97 5.25 8.89
N PHE A 118 1.70 4.77 7.89
CA PHE A 118 1.12 4.16 6.70
C PHE A 118 0.69 2.72 7.02
N ALA A 119 -0.62 2.50 6.99
CA ALA A 119 -1.28 1.21 7.27
C ALA A 119 -1.39 0.38 5.97
N CYS A 120 -0.31 -0.27 5.57
CA CYS A 120 -0.24 -0.98 4.29
C CYS A 120 -0.62 -2.46 4.45
N GLY A 121 -1.94 -2.75 4.63
CA GLY A 121 -2.31 -4.16 4.71
C GLY A 121 -3.73 -4.47 5.18
N GLY A 122 -4.74 -4.27 4.36
CA GLY A 122 -6.11 -4.76 4.60
C GLY A 122 -6.65 -4.44 5.99
N ALA A 123 -7.16 -5.45 6.70
CA ALA A 123 -7.79 -5.27 8.01
C ALA A 123 -6.80 -4.89 9.15
N MET A 124 -5.48 -4.93 8.94
CA MET A 124 -4.50 -4.35 9.86
C MET A 124 -4.78 -2.87 10.17
N PHE A 125 -5.39 -2.17 9.22
CA PHE A 125 -5.82 -0.78 9.33
C PHE A 125 -6.56 -0.51 10.64
N GLN A 126 -7.45 -1.40 11.07
CA GLN A 126 -8.26 -1.23 12.28
C GLN A 126 -7.38 -1.14 13.55
N SER A 127 -6.33 -1.96 13.64
CA SER A 127 -5.39 -1.89 14.79
C SER A 127 -4.60 -0.59 14.79
N ILE A 128 -4.22 -0.10 13.60
CA ILE A 128 -3.41 1.12 13.46
C ILE A 128 -4.26 2.35 13.77
N VAL A 129 -5.52 2.39 13.30
CA VAL A 129 -6.47 3.45 13.63
C VAL A 129 -6.78 3.47 15.12
N ALA A 130 -6.99 2.31 15.75
CA ALA A 130 -7.21 2.23 17.20
C ALA A 130 -6.00 2.76 17.99
N ALA A 131 -4.78 2.47 17.54
CA ALA A 131 -3.58 3.02 18.14
C ALA A 131 -3.46 4.54 17.92
N ALA A 132 -3.77 5.03 16.74
CA ALA A 132 -3.76 6.45 16.39
C ALA A 132 -4.75 7.22 17.26
N SER A 133 -5.99 6.74 17.37
CA SER A 133 -7.05 7.33 18.20
C SER A 133 -6.67 7.43 19.67
N ALA A 134 -5.94 6.44 20.19
CA ALA A 134 -5.52 6.44 21.59
C ALA A 134 -4.32 7.37 21.89
N ASN A 135 -3.63 7.88 20.86
CA ASN A 135 -2.37 8.62 20.99
C ASN A 135 -2.35 9.93 20.18
N ASP A 136 -3.49 10.39 19.67
CA ASP A 136 -3.61 11.58 18.80
C ASP A 136 -2.65 11.52 17.58
N GLY A 137 -2.46 10.32 17.02
CA GLY A 137 -1.63 10.08 15.86
C GLY A 137 -2.43 10.11 14.56
N TYR A 138 -1.74 10.06 13.41
CA TYR A 138 -2.36 10.09 12.10
C TYR A 138 -2.10 8.79 11.32
N VAL A 139 -2.94 8.52 10.33
CA VAL A 139 -2.88 7.30 9.52
C VAL A 139 -2.93 7.65 8.03
N ILE A 140 -2.15 6.94 7.23
CA ILE A 140 -2.31 6.86 5.78
C ILE A 140 -2.94 5.51 5.46
N GLY A 141 -4.08 5.53 4.75
CA GLY A 141 -4.78 4.33 4.29
C GLY A 141 -4.15 3.72 3.03
N VAL A 142 -4.69 2.59 2.57
CA VAL A 142 -4.18 1.85 1.41
C VAL A 142 -5.30 1.35 0.51
N ASP A 143 -4.99 1.16 -0.77
CA ASP A 143 -5.81 0.58 -1.84
C ASP A 143 -7.01 1.43 -2.26
N VAL A 144 -7.83 1.86 -1.31
CA VAL A 144 -9.03 2.68 -1.52
C VAL A 144 -8.99 3.92 -0.63
N ASP A 145 -9.86 4.88 -0.91
CA ASP A 145 -10.05 6.03 -0.01
C ASP A 145 -10.67 5.57 1.32
N GLN A 146 -9.87 5.61 2.37
CA GLN A 146 -10.27 5.25 3.74
C GLN A 146 -10.53 6.49 4.62
N SER A 147 -10.56 7.69 4.06
CA SER A 147 -10.79 8.94 4.82
C SER A 147 -12.14 8.96 5.55
N GLY A 148 -13.14 8.25 5.00
CA GLY A 148 -14.45 8.12 5.63
C GLY A 148 -14.51 7.11 6.79
N GLU A 149 -13.48 6.30 7.01
CA GLU A 149 -13.46 5.28 8.06
C GLU A 149 -13.03 5.83 9.42
N SER A 150 -12.24 6.91 9.44
CA SER A 150 -11.76 7.51 10.68
C SER A 150 -11.25 8.93 10.46
N GLU A 151 -11.49 9.83 11.42
CA GLU A 151 -10.96 11.20 11.44
C GLU A 151 -9.43 11.27 11.55
N TYR A 152 -8.77 10.18 11.93
CA TYR A 152 -7.32 10.09 12.01
C TYR A 152 -6.67 9.77 10.66
N VAL A 153 -7.46 9.44 9.63
CA VAL A 153 -6.97 9.19 8.27
C VAL A 153 -6.82 10.50 7.52
N VAL A 154 -5.59 10.89 7.23
CA VAL A 154 -5.31 12.15 6.51
C VAL A 154 -5.30 11.97 5.00
N THR A 155 -4.95 10.79 4.50
CA THR A 155 -4.95 10.43 3.07
C THR A 155 -4.87 8.92 2.91
N SER A 156 -4.94 8.44 1.66
CA SER A 156 -4.79 7.02 1.31
C SER A 156 -3.94 6.87 0.06
N ALA A 157 -3.00 5.91 0.08
CA ALA A 157 -2.25 5.49 -1.09
C ALA A 157 -3.10 4.52 -1.92
N MET A 158 -3.81 5.05 -2.91
CA MET A 158 -4.87 4.34 -3.62
C MET A 158 -4.36 3.56 -4.84
N LYS A 159 -5.06 2.48 -5.16
CA LYS A 159 -5.04 1.78 -6.44
C LYS A 159 -6.29 2.13 -7.25
N GLY A 160 -6.16 2.21 -8.57
CA GLY A 160 -7.28 2.45 -9.46
C GLY A 160 -8.19 1.22 -9.66
N LEU A 161 -8.64 0.60 -8.58
CA LEU A 161 -9.42 -0.64 -8.61
C LEU A 161 -10.73 -0.50 -9.40
N SER A 162 -11.46 0.60 -9.20
CA SER A 162 -12.71 0.88 -9.93
C SER A 162 -12.49 1.06 -11.43
N ASP A 163 -11.35 1.60 -11.84
CA ASP A 163 -11.03 1.79 -13.25
C ASP A 163 -10.57 0.46 -13.89
N ALA A 164 -9.90 -0.39 -13.13
CA ALA A 164 -9.59 -1.75 -13.56
C ALA A 164 -10.87 -2.57 -13.82
N ASP A 165 -11.91 -2.44 -12.99
CA ASP A 165 -13.22 -3.05 -13.24
C ASP A 165 -13.90 -2.48 -14.49
N ARG A 166 -13.77 -1.18 -14.76
CA ARG A 166 -14.29 -0.56 -15.99
C ARG A 166 -13.58 -1.06 -17.23
N LEU A 167 -12.27 -1.27 -17.18
CA LEU A 167 -11.51 -1.88 -18.29
C LEU A 167 -12.01 -3.27 -18.62
N LYS A 168 -12.34 -4.11 -17.62
CA LYS A 168 -12.96 -5.41 -17.80
C LYS A 168 -14.28 -5.34 -18.59
N VAL A 169 -15.10 -4.33 -18.32
CA VAL A 169 -16.38 -4.12 -19.02
C VAL A 169 -16.17 -3.62 -20.46
N ILE A 170 -15.18 -2.77 -20.70
CA ILE A 170 -14.93 -2.17 -22.02
C ILE A 170 -14.31 -3.18 -23.01
N TYR A 171 -13.40 -4.01 -22.55
CA TYR A 171 -12.64 -4.91 -23.43
C TYR A 171 -13.28 -6.29 -23.62
N GLY A 172 -14.39 -6.60 -22.91
CA GLY A 172 -15.14 -7.84 -23.09
C GLY A 172 -14.35 -9.10 -22.76
N ASP A 173 -14.68 -10.19 -23.44
CA ASP A 173 -14.03 -11.48 -23.22
C ASP A 173 -12.56 -11.47 -23.58
N VAL A 174 -11.76 -12.12 -22.76
CA VAL A 174 -10.30 -12.24 -22.84
C VAL A 174 -9.81 -12.84 -24.18
N GLU A 175 -10.69 -13.50 -24.95
CA GLU A 175 -10.38 -14.06 -26.26
C GLU A 175 -9.90 -13.01 -27.30
N SER A 176 -10.19 -11.74 -27.08
CA SER A 176 -9.72 -10.63 -27.94
C SER A 176 -8.31 -10.14 -27.62
N LEU A 177 -7.74 -10.54 -26.49
CA LEU A 177 -6.41 -10.12 -26.06
C LEU A 177 -5.37 -11.16 -26.51
N THR A 178 -4.84 -11.01 -27.72
CA THR A 178 -3.83 -11.91 -28.29
C THR A 178 -2.45 -11.80 -27.63
N ASN A 179 -2.32 -11.03 -26.57
CA ASN A 179 -1.07 -10.89 -25.80
C ASN A 179 -1.37 -10.56 -24.34
N PRO A 180 -0.81 -11.27 -23.35
CA PRO A 180 -0.97 -10.92 -21.93
C PRO A 180 -0.19 -9.66 -21.64
N HIS A 181 -0.75 -8.51 -21.98
CA HIS A 181 -0.18 -7.24 -21.58
C HIS A 181 -0.54 -6.96 -20.12
N ILE A 182 0.48 -6.87 -19.29
CA ILE A 182 0.39 -6.23 -18.00
C ILE A 182 0.07 -4.77 -18.28
N ILE A 183 -1.17 -4.35 -18.05
CA ILE A 183 -1.57 -2.96 -18.20
C ILE A 183 -1.07 -2.21 -16.95
N SER A 184 0.20 -1.81 -16.97
CA SER A 184 0.85 -1.10 -15.87
C SER A 184 0.95 0.42 -16.10
N GLU A 185 0.40 0.97 -17.19
CA GLU A 185 0.82 2.29 -17.69
C GLU A 185 -0.26 3.39 -17.72
N TRP A 186 -1.41 3.25 -17.09
CA TRP A 186 -2.53 4.17 -17.33
C TRP A 186 -2.79 5.24 -16.26
N TRP A 187 -1.79 5.69 -15.48
CA TRP A 187 -2.01 6.72 -14.45
C TRP A 187 -1.08 7.93 -14.53
N LEU A 188 -0.76 8.39 -15.74
CA LEU A 188 -0.11 9.67 -15.94
C LEU A 188 -0.87 10.48 -17.01
N THR A 189 -2.10 10.90 -16.72
CA THR A 189 -2.75 12.05 -17.37
C THR A 189 -3.61 12.77 -16.38
#